data_567d5c1ee2c00865fbca9c5cffbe3e46
#
_entry.id   567d5c1ee2c00865fbca9c5cffbe3e46
#
_cell.length_a   1.000
_cell.length_b   1.000
_cell.length_c   1.000
_cell.angle_alpha   90.00
_cell.angle_beta   90.00
_cell.angle_gamma   90.00
#
_symmetry.space_group_name_H-M   'P 1'
#
loop_
_entity.id
_entity.type
_entity.pdbx_description
1 polymer ?
#
loop_
_entity_poly.entity_id
_entity_poly.type
_entity_poly.pdbx_seq_one_letter_code
_entity_poly.pdbx_strand_id
1 'polypeptide(L)'
;MKIKVLLTSFDIWKPEHTSNSSDDLLGLISPQELTDYSLSFIRKLPVDSEVAPKIVISQIEKFQPDIIVCCGMAEKREILTIESQANSGERVMKTSVDLSKLVVGLDGTEISNDAGKFVCENLYYSVLKYLDEGRLKSKCIFVHVPILTAVNRDVIVGDFLKILSKISC
;
A
#
# COMPACT_ATOMS: atom_id res chain seq x y z
N MET A 1 23.20 6.01 -1.96
CA MET A 1 22.02 6.29 -2.81
C MET A 1 20.79 6.03 -1.95
N LYS A 2 19.78 6.92 -1.95
CA LYS A 2 18.57 6.72 -1.14
C LYS A 2 17.67 5.69 -1.81
N ILE A 3 16.99 4.85 -1.01
CA ILE A 3 15.99 3.92 -1.47
C ILE A 3 14.75 4.70 -1.93
N LYS A 4 14.29 4.46 -3.14
CA LYS A 4 13.12 5.14 -3.72
C LYS A 4 11.84 4.41 -3.33
N VAL A 5 10.94 5.09 -2.64
CA VAL A 5 9.66 4.52 -2.19
C VAL A 5 8.49 5.30 -2.77
N LEU A 6 7.61 4.60 -3.47
CA LEU A 6 6.34 5.13 -3.94
C LEU A 6 5.23 4.72 -2.98
N LEU A 7 4.52 5.69 -2.44
CA LEU A 7 3.39 5.51 -1.52
C LEU A 7 2.11 6.01 -2.18
N THR A 8 1.04 5.21 -2.16
CA THR A 8 -0.24 5.61 -2.75
C THR A 8 -1.39 5.48 -1.77
N SER A 9 -2.37 6.36 -1.87
CA SER A 9 -3.64 6.32 -1.13
C SER A 9 -4.80 6.61 -2.05
N PHE A 10 -6.02 6.28 -1.61
CA PHE A 10 -7.26 6.56 -2.32
C PHE A 10 -7.99 7.77 -1.76
N ASP A 11 -8.83 8.37 -2.60
CA ASP A 11 -9.79 9.38 -2.20
C ASP A 11 -11.03 8.76 -1.56
N ILE A 12 -11.92 9.60 -1.05
CA ILE A 12 -13.24 9.23 -0.52
C ILE A 12 -14.07 8.58 -1.64
N TRP A 13 -14.82 7.54 -1.31
CA TRP A 13 -15.64 6.80 -2.26
C TRP A 13 -17.11 6.63 -1.85
N LYS A 14 -17.46 6.98 -0.60
CA LYS A 14 -18.85 7.01 -0.12
C LYS A 14 -19.18 8.39 0.43
N PRO A 15 -20.42 8.90 0.20
CA PRO A 15 -20.84 10.21 0.69
C PRO A 15 -20.76 10.40 2.21
N GLU A 16 -20.95 9.30 2.97
CA GLU A 16 -20.88 9.30 4.43
C GLU A 16 -19.46 9.34 5.00
N HIS A 17 -18.46 9.09 4.18
CA HIS A 17 -17.05 9.16 4.63
C HIS A 17 -16.59 10.61 4.71
N THR A 18 -15.97 10.99 5.81
CA THR A 18 -15.31 12.30 5.99
C THR A 18 -13.89 12.29 5.44
N SER A 19 -13.23 11.12 5.43
CA SER A 19 -11.89 10.90 4.90
C SER A 19 -11.71 9.46 4.46
N ASN A 20 -10.57 9.15 3.86
CA ASN A 20 -10.13 7.79 3.56
C ASN A 20 -8.91 7.47 4.45
N SER A 21 -9.00 6.41 5.27
CA SER A 21 -7.97 6.09 6.25
C SER A 21 -6.60 5.80 5.62
N SER A 22 -6.53 5.34 4.37
CA SER A 22 -5.26 5.18 3.68
C SER A 22 -4.58 6.53 3.43
N ASP A 23 -5.36 7.55 3.09
CA ASP A 23 -4.84 8.91 2.92
C ASP A 23 -4.53 9.58 4.26
N ASP A 24 -5.35 9.34 5.26
CA ASP A 24 -5.10 9.82 6.63
C ASP A 24 -3.76 9.28 7.15
N LEU A 25 -3.49 7.98 6.96
CA LEU A 25 -2.22 7.36 7.34
C LEU A 25 -1.04 8.02 6.66
N LEU A 26 -1.08 8.18 5.34
CA LEU A 26 0.02 8.83 4.61
C LEU A 26 0.21 10.29 5.00
N GLY A 27 -0.88 10.97 5.41
CA GLY A 27 -0.81 12.33 5.94
C GLY A 27 -0.09 12.44 7.29
N LEU A 28 0.01 11.35 8.05
CA LEU A 28 0.73 11.28 9.33
C LEU A 28 2.20 10.90 9.17
N ILE A 29 2.62 10.44 8.00
CA ILE A 29 4.02 10.07 7.75
C ILE A 29 4.84 11.33 7.51
N SER A 30 5.78 11.58 8.42
CA SER A 30 6.71 12.70 8.30
C SER A 30 7.93 12.32 7.44
N PRO A 31 8.18 13.04 6.34
CA PRO A 31 9.40 12.81 5.55
C PRO A 31 10.70 12.97 6.36
N GLN A 32 10.67 13.75 7.46
CA GLN A 32 11.83 13.92 8.33
C GLN A 32 12.21 12.65 9.10
N GLU A 33 11.26 11.74 9.31
CA GLU A 33 11.50 10.44 9.96
C GLU A 33 12.09 9.40 9.01
N LEU A 34 12.04 9.68 7.70
CA LEU A 34 12.43 8.77 6.63
C LEU A 34 13.56 9.35 5.76
N THR A 35 14.61 9.89 6.40
CA THR A 35 15.71 10.60 5.73
C THR A 35 16.54 9.73 4.78
N ASP A 36 16.54 8.41 4.99
CA ASP A 36 17.26 7.45 4.16
C ASP A 36 16.53 7.10 2.85
N TYR A 37 15.29 7.60 2.72
CA TYR A 37 14.43 7.34 1.58
C TYR A 37 14.28 8.58 0.68
N SER A 38 14.05 8.30 -0.61
CA SER A 38 13.51 9.24 -1.56
C SER A 38 12.03 8.90 -1.77
N LEU A 39 11.15 9.67 -1.14
CA LEU A 39 9.73 9.40 -1.13
C LEU A 39 9.01 10.08 -2.30
N SER A 40 8.10 9.35 -2.94
CA SER A 40 7.11 9.89 -3.87
C SER A 40 5.72 9.47 -3.39
N PHE A 41 4.81 10.42 -3.37
CA PHE A 41 3.43 10.20 -2.92
C PHE A 41 2.45 10.42 -4.08
N ILE A 42 1.52 9.49 -4.25
CA ILE A 42 0.30 9.70 -5.03
C ILE A 42 -0.86 9.60 -4.06
N ARG A 43 -1.29 10.72 -3.54
CA ARG A 43 -2.38 10.77 -2.57
C ARG A 43 -3.72 10.97 -3.28
N LYS A 44 -4.78 10.41 -2.68
CA LYS A 44 -6.15 10.56 -3.14
C LYS A 44 -6.36 10.10 -4.58
N LEU A 45 -5.87 8.90 -4.90
CA LEU A 45 -6.18 8.26 -6.17
C LEU A 45 -7.70 8.18 -6.37
N PRO A 46 -8.18 8.43 -7.59
CA PRO A 46 -9.59 8.24 -7.89
C PRO A 46 -9.98 6.76 -7.68
N VAL A 47 -11.17 6.55 -7.12
CA VAL A 47 -11.72 5.21 -6.88
C VAL A 47 -12.32 4.70 -8.20
N ASP A 48 -11.43 4.40 -9.13
CA ASP A 48 -11.75 3.98 -10.49
C ASP A 48 -10.76 2.90 -10.93
N SER A 49 -11.31 1.74 -11.33
CA SER A 49 -10.52 0.55 -11.66
C SER A 49 -9.66 0.67 -12.92
N GLU A 50 -9.95 1.63 -13.79
CA GLU A 50 -9.15 1.87 -15.00
C GLU A 50 -8.15 3.01 -14.81
N VAL A 51 -8.55 4.05 -14.10
CA VAL A 51 -7.78 5.29 -13.95
C VAL A 51 -6.67 5.14 -12.92
N ALA A 52 -6.97 4.57 -11.74
CA ALA A 52 -5.99 4.44 -10.67
C ALA A 52 -4.74 3.63 -11.09
N PRO A 53 -4.87 2.44 -11.73
CA PRO A 53 -3.69 1.71 -12.19
C PRO A 53 -2.84 2.47 -13.21
N LYS A 54 -3.46 3.19 -14.13
CA LYS A 54 -2.74 3.98 -15.15
C LYS A 54 -1.89 5.09 -14.52
N ILE A 55 -2.44 5.78 -13.52
CA ILE A 55 -1.72 6.84 -12.79
C ILE A 55 -0.51 6.24 -12.07
N VAL A 56 -0.70 5.14 -11.34
CA VAL A 56 0.37 4.51 -10.56
C VAL A 56 1.46 3.95 -11.46
N ILE A 57 1.11 3.22 -12.53
CA ILE A 57 2.07 2.67 -13.49
C ILE A 57 2.87 3.79 -14.16
N SER A 58 2.22 4.87 -14.59
CA SER A 58 2.91 6.04 -15.17
C SER A 58 3.93 6.64 -14.18
N GLN A 59 3.63 6.66 -12.90
CA GLN A 59 4.56 7.14 -11.88
C GLN A 59 5.70 6.15 -11.62
N ILE A 60 5.41 4.84 -11.67
CA ILE A 60 6.45 3.79 -11.59
C ILE A 60 7.47 3.98 -12.71
N GLU A 61 7.03 4.20 -13.94
CA GLU A 61 7.89 4.43 -15.10
C GLU A 61 8.79 5.66 -14.92
N LYS A 62 8.24 6.76 -14.41
CA LYS A 62 8.97 8.03 -14.24
C LYS A 62 9.92 8.00 -13.04
N PHE A 63 9.45 7.50 -11.91
CA PHE A 63 10.17 7.55 -10.65
C PHE A 63 11.12 6.37 -10.46
N GLN A 64 10.80 5.22 -11.07
CA GLN A 64 11.55 3.96 -10.94
C GLN A 64 11.79 3.61 -9.46
N PRO A 65 10.73 3.37 -8.68
CA PRO A 65 10.84 3.07 -7.26
C PRO A 65 11.47 1.69 -7.02
N ASP A 66 12.24 1.57 -5.93
CA ASP A 66 12.70 0.27 -5.41
C ASP A 66 11.56 -0.45 -4.68
N ILE A 67 10.69 0.34 -4.02
CA ILE A 67 9.59 -0.15 -3.20
C ILE A 67 8.32 0.61 -3.56
N ILE A 68 7.21 -0.12 -3.68
CA ILE A 68 5.87 0.40 -3.92
C ILE A 68 4.98 -0.09 -2.78
N VAL A 69 4.35 0.83 -2.07
CA VAL A 69 3.36 0.51 -1.04
C VAL A 69 2.05 1.19 -1.42
N CYS A 70 1.11 0.40 -1.91
CA CYS A 70 -0.24 0.86 -2.17
C CYS A 70 -1.08 0.72 -0.90
N CYS A 71 -1.81 1.77 -0.53
CA CYS A 71 -2.68 1.76 0.64
C CYS A 71 -4.13 1.97 0.24
N GLY A 72 -5.03 1.23 0.88
CA GLY A 72 -6.47 1.36 0.73
C GLY A 72 -7.18 1.29 2.08
N MET A 73 -8.39 1.83 2.17
CA MET A 73 -9.20 1.75 3.39
C MET A 73 -9.95 0.43 3.47
N ALA A 74 -9.89 -0.21 4.64
CA ALA A 74 -10.70 -1.38 4.99
C ALA A 74 -11.52 -1.09 6.25
N GLU A 75 -12.67 -0.44 6.07
CA GLU A 75 -13.51 0.07 7.17
C GLU A 75 -14.02 -1.00 8.16
N LYS A 76 -14.02 -2.28 7.74
CA LYS A 76 -14.47 -3.41 8.57
C LYS A 76 -13.33 -4.12 9.31
N ARG A 77 -12.09 -3.75 9.06
CA ARG A 77 -10.91 -4.32 9.74
C ARG A 77 -10.52 -3.44 10.92
N GLU A 78 -9.90 -4.02 11.94
CA GLU A 78 -9.50 -3.34 13.16
C GLU A 78 -8.00 -3.04 13.21
N ILE A 79 -7.20 -3.78 12.41
CA ILE A 79 -5.73 -3.67 12.35
C ILE A 79 -5.27 -3.53 10.89
N LEU A 80 -4.01 -3.18 10.69
CA LEU A 80 -3.39 -3.22 9.36
C LEU A 80 -3.41 -4.63 8.80
N THR A 81 -3.62 -4.75 7.51
CA THR A 81 -3.43 -6.02 6.82
C THR A 81 -2.57 -5.81 5.58
N ILE A 82 -1.59 -6.69 5.40
CA ILE A 82 -0.74 -6.71 4.21
C ILE A 82 -1.23 -7.84 3.32
N GLU A 83 -1.64 -7.49 2.11
CA GLU A 83 -2.22 -8.44 1.18
C GLU A 83 -1.13 -9.29 0.51
N SER A 84 -1.25 -10.61 0.59
CA SER A 84 -0.30 -11.55 -0.02
C SER A 84 -0.47 -11.65 -1.54
N GLN A 85 -1.67 -11.35 -2.03
CA GLN A 85 -2.05 -11.57 -3.42
C GLN A 85 -3.20 -10.67 -3.85
N ALA A 86 -3.37 -10.57 -5.16
CA ALA A 86 -4.54 -9.98 -5.81
C ALA A 86 -5.05 -10.92 -6.90
N ASN A 87 -6.36 -10.91 -7.14
CA ASN A 87 -7.02 -11.78 -8.09
C ASN A 87 -7.65 -10.98 -9.24
N SER A 88 -7.69 -11.58 -10.43
CA SER A 88 -8.43 -11.07 -11.57
C SER A 88 -9.05 -12.25 -12.31
N GLY A 89 -10.32 -12.53 -12.06
CA GLY A 89 -10.96 -13.77 -12.47
C GLY A 89 -10.25 -14.98 -11.83
N GLU A 90 -9.80 -15.93 -12.66
CA GLU A 90 -9.06 -17.12 -12.19
C GLU A 90 -7.55 -16.87 -12.03
N ARG A 91 -7.06 -15.70 -12.43
CA ARG A 91 -5.64 -15.37 -12.34
C ARG A 91 -5.30 -14.77 -10.98
N VAL A 92 -4.18 -15.20 -10.41
CA VAL A 92 -3.67 -14.74 -9.12
C VAL A 92 -2.26 -14.18 -9.31
N MET A 93 -2.04 -12.97 -8.83
CA MET A 93 -0.71 -12.36 -8.72
C MET A 93 -0.32 -12.27 -7.24
N LYS A 94 0.88 -12.73 -6.90
CA LYS A 94 1.41 -12.70 -5.53
C LYS A 94 2.55 -11.70 -5.43
N THR A 95 2.66 -11.07 -4.25
CA THR A 95 3.86 -10.27 -3.98
C THR A 95 5.11 -11.16 -3.89
N SER A 96 6.23 -10.61 -4.31
CA SER A 96 7.55 -11.24 -4.15
C SER A 96 8.14 -11.03 -2.74
N VAL A 97 7.49 -10.22 -1.91
CA VAL A 97 7.94 -9.91 -0.54
C VAL A 97 7.60 -11.05 0.40
N ASP A 98 8.56 -11.48 1.21
CA ASP A 98 8.32 -12.45 2.28
C ASP A 98 7.56 -11.78 3.44
N LEU A 99 6.23 -11.85 3.36
CA LEU A 99 5.36 -11.22 4.34
C LEU A 99 5.48 -11.84 5.73
N SER A 100 5.83 -13.13 5.82
CA SER A 100 5.98 -13.80 7.12
C SER A 100 7.12 -13.19 7.93
N LYS A 101 8.20 -12.78 7.27
CA LYS A 101 9.29 -12.04 7.91
C LYS A 101 8.92 -10.58 8.18
N LEU A 102 8.13 -9.99 7.28
CA LEU A 102 7.75 -8.59 7.38
C LEU A 102 6.91 -8.32 8.63
N VAL A 103 5.96 -9.19 8.98
CA VAL A 103 5.04 -8.99 10.12
C VAL A 103 5.61 -9.35 11.48
N VAL A 104 6.79 -9.96 11.56
CA VAL A 104 7.41 -10.28 12.86
C VAL A 104 7.62 -9.02 13.70
N GLY A 105 7.10 -9.01 14.92
CA GLY A 105 7.23 -7.89 15.87
C GLY A 105 6.38 -6.67 15.51
N LEU A 106 5.32 -6.86 14.72
CA LEU A 106 4.27 -5.88 14.51
C LEU A 106 3.06 -6.23 15.39
N ASP A 107 2.59 -5.26 16.18
CA ASP A 107 1.54 -5.50 17.19
C ASP A 107 0.12 -5.32 16.63
N GLY A 108 -0.02 -4.55 15.56
CA GLY A 108 -1.30 -4.19 14.93
C GLY A 108 -1.35 -4.54 13.45
N THR A 109 -0.66 -5.60 13.02
CA THR A 109 -0.56 -5.96 11.60
C THR A 109 -0.62 -7.47 11.39
N GLU A 110 -1.41 -7.92 10.42
CA GLU A 110 -1.48 -9.31 10.00
C GLU A 110 -1.40 -9.46 8.47
N ILE A 111 -1.21 -10.68 8.01
CA ILE A 111 -1.26 -11.02 6.58
C ILE A 111 -2.70 -11.36 6.19
N SER A 112 -3.14 -10.82 5.07
CA SER A 112 -4.41 -11.16 4.44
C SER A 112 -4.17 -11.78 3.05
N ASN A 113 -5.04 -12.69 2.66
CA ASN A 113 -5.05 -13.30 1.32
C ASN A 113 -6.24 -12.82 0.49
N ASP A 114 -6.93 -11.78 0.93
CA ASP A 114 -8.13 -11.24 0.30
C ASP A 114 -8.09 -9.71 0.24
N ALA A 115 -7.62 -9.20 -0.87
CA ALA A 115 -7.57 -7.76 -1.15
C ALA A 115 -8.95 -7.16 -1.50
N GLY A 116 -10.01 -7.95 -1.42
CA GLY A 116 -11.39 -7.56 -1.73
C GLY A 116 -11.76 -7.81 -3.18
N LYS A 117 -12.78 -7.09 -3.66
CA LYS A 117 -13.33 -7.25 -5.03
C LYS A 117 -13.48 -5.92 -5.77
N PHE A 118 -12.80 -4.88 -5.30
CA PHE A 118 -12.96 -3.52 -5.78
C PHE A 118 -11.65 -2.94 -6.33
N VAL A 119 -11.58 -1.63 -6.39
CA VAL A 119 -10.45 -0.87 -6.95
C VAL A 119 -9.11 -1.21 -6.28
N CYS A 120 -9.09 -1.55 -4.98
CA CYS A 120 -7.87 -1.93 -4.27
C CYS A 120 -7.24 -3.19 -4.86
N GLU A 121 -8.03 -4.25 -5.02
CA GLU A 121 -7.56 -5.50 -5.63
C GLU A 121 -7.13 -5.29 -7.09
N ASN A 122 -7.92 -4.52 -7.85
CA ASN A 122 -7.61 -4.21 -9.23
C ASN A 122 -6.30 -3.43 -9.38
N LEU A 123 -6.07 -2.40 -8.53
CA LEU A 123 -4.82 -1.66 -8.52
C LEU A 123 -3.64 -2.59 -8.18
N TYR A 124 -3.78 -3.37 -7.12
CA TYR A 124 -2.71 -4.27 -6.68
C TYR A 124 -2.36 -5.32 -7.75
N TYR A 125 -3.38 -5.97 -8.32
CA TYR A 125 -3.20 -6.90 -9.42
C TYR A 125 -2.48 -6.25 -10.61
N SER A 126 -2.91 -5.07 -11.02
CA SER A 126 -2.36 -4.35 -12.17
C SER A 126 -0.89 -3.98 -11.97
N VAL A 127 -0.53 -3.52 -10.76
CA VAL A 127 0.87 -3.20 -10.43
C VAL A 127 1.73 -4.45 -10.40
N LEU A 128 1.29 -5.52 -9.71
CA LEU A 128 2.05 -6.78 -9.64
C LEU A 128 2.26 -7.36 -11.04
N LYS A 129 1.23 -7.37 -11.87
CA LYS A 129 1.31 -7.84 -13.27
C LYS A 129 2.29 -7.00 -14.08
N TYR A 130 2.24 -5.68 -13.97
CA TYR A 130 3.16 -4.78 -14.66
C TYR A 130 4.62 -5.05 -14.29
N LEU A 131 4.90 -5.25 -13.00
CA LEU A 131 6.24 -5.57 -12.51
C LEU A 131 6.73 -6.92 -13.03
N ASP A 132 5.88 -7.94 -13.03
CA ASP A 132 6.20 -9.29 -13.50
C ASP A 132 6.48 -9.31 -15.02
N GLU A 133 5.58 -8.75 -15.83
CA GLU A 133 5.72 -8.66 -17.29
C GLU A 133 6.95 -7.85 -17.69
N GLY A 134 7.24 -6.75 -16.98
CA GLY A 134 8.43 -5.93 -17.18
C GLY A 134 9.71 -6.51 -16.58
N ARG A 135 9.64 -7.63 -15.85
CA ARG A 135 10.75 -8.23 -15.08
C ARG A 135 11.45 -7.21 -14.19
N LEU A 136 10.67 -6.31 -13.59
CA LEU A 136 11.17 -5.26 -12.71
C LEU A 136 11.45 -5.83 -11.32
N LYS A 137 12.53 -5.33 -10.69
CA LYS A 137 12.97 -5.81 -9.36
C LYS A 137 12.29 -5.08 -8.20
N SER A 138 11.44 -4.10 -8.49
CA SER A 138 10.73 -3.36 -7.46
C SER A 138 9.89 -4.28 -6.59
N LYS A 139 9.98 -4.10 -5.28
CA LYS A 139 9.11 -4.78 -4.31
C LYS A 139 7.77 -4.05 -4.25
N CYS A 140 6.66 -4.78 -4.27
CA CYS A 140 5.32 -4.18 -4.15
C CYS A 140 4.49 -4.92 -3.11
N ILE A 141 3.87 -4.16 -2.21
CA ILE A 141 2.86 -4.64 -1.26
C ILE A 141 1.61 -3.75 -1.32
N PHE A 142 0.50 -4.30 -0.89
CA PHE A 142 -0.74 -3.56 -0.63
C PHE A 142 -1.08 -3.64 0.85
N VAL A 143 -1.35 -2.50 1.46
CA VAL A 143 -1.70 -2.37 2.87
C VAL A 143 -3.13 -1.85 3.00
N HIS A 144 -4.00 -2.62 3.60
CA HIS A 144 -5.32 -2.15 4.00
C HIS A 144 -5.27 -1.52 5.40
N VAL A 145 -5.79 -0.31 5.48
CA VAL A 145 -5.76 0.53 6.66
C VAL A 145 -7.17 0.59 7.28
N PRO A 146 -7.33 0.21 8.55
CA PRO A 146 -8.61 0.36 9.24
C PRO A 146 -8.92 1.84 9.44
N ILE A 147 -10.15 2.17 9.82
CA ILE A 147 -10.48 3.53 10.24
C ILE A 147 -9.57 3.92 11.41
N LEU A 148 -8.86 5.06 11.26
CA LEU A 148 -7.97 5.55 12.29
C LEU A 148 -8.76 6.24 13.40
N THR A 149 -8.44 5.88 14.64
CA THR A 149 -9.04 6.43 15.86
C THR A 149 -7.96 6.89 16.81
N ALA A 150 -8.32 7.63 17.86
CA ALA A 150 -7.37 7.99 18.92
C ALA A 150 -6.74 6.78 19.62
N VAL A 151 -7.42 5.62 19.58
CA VAL A 151 -6.95 4.38 20.24
C VAL A 151 -5.93 3.62 19.40
N ASN A 152 -6.16 3.47 18.07
CA ASN A 152 -5.34 2.60 17.23
C ASN A 152 -4.26 3.34 16.42
N ARG A 153 -4.39 4.66 16.27
CA ARG A 153 -3.56 5.47 15.36
C ARG A 153 -2.06 5.27 15.58
N ASP A 154 -1.62 5.35 16.83
CA ASP A 154 -0.19 5.33 17.13
C ASP A 154 0.43 3.95 16.87
N VAL A 155 -0.30 2.86 17.15
CA VAL A 155 0.13 1.49 16.81
C VAL A 155 0.20 1.32 15.29
N ILE A 156 -0.81 1.78 14.56
CA ILE A 156 -0.88 1.65 13.10
C ILE A 156 0.23 2.45 12.42
N VAL A 157 0.45 3.69 12.82
CA VAL A 157 1.55 4.52 12.29
C VAL A 157 2.91 3.88 12.61
N GLY A 158 3.11 3.42 13.86
CA GLY A 158 4.34 2.75 14.28
C GLY A 158 4.62 1.48 13.48
N ASP A 159 3.62 0.64 13.27
CA ASP A 159 3.75 -0.58 12.48
C ASP A 159 4.02 -0.25 10.99
N PHE A 160 3.35 0.75 10.44
CA PHE A 160 3.58 1.17 9.05
C PHE A 160 5.03 1.66 8.83
N LEU A 161 5.59 2.43 9.75
CA LEU A 161 7.00 2.85 9.71
C LEU A 161 7.96 1.65 9.82
N LYS A 162 7.66 0.68 10.69
CA LYS A 162 8.43 -0.57 10.78
C LYS A 162 8.35 -1.39 9.49
N ILE A 163 7.17 -1.44 8.83
CA ILE A 163 6.99 -2.09 7.52
C ILE A 163 7.91 -1.46 6.48
N LEU A 164 7.93 -0.13 6.38
CA LEU A 164 8.82 0.58 5.44
C LEU A 164 10.30 0.27 5.71
N SER A 165 10.71 0.24 6.97
CA SER A 165 12.09 -0.10 7.34
C SER A 165 12.43 -1.53 6.97
N LYS A 166 11.58 -2.51 7.27
CA LYS A 166 11.83 -3.93 7.05
C LYS A 166 11.80 -4.34 5.57
N ILE A 167 10.89 -3.77 4.78
CA ILE A 167 10.80 -4.07 3.34
C ILE A 167 12.02 -3.58 2.57
N SER A 168 12.74 -2.62 3.15
CA SER A 168 13.96 -2.01 2.59
C SER A 168 15.20 -2.88 2.78
N CYS A 169 15.15 -3.80 3.72
CA CYS A 169 16.21 -4.79 3.95
C CYS A 169 16.00 -6.00 3.04
#